data_7c232a68aff29919c95f37b490e29fb0
#
_entry.id   7c232a68aff29919c95f37b490e29fb0
#
_cell.length_a   1.000
_cell.length_b   1.000
_cell.length_c   1.000
_cell.angle_alpha   90.00
_cell.angle_beta   90.00
_cell.angle_gamma   90.00
#
_symmetry.space_group_name_H-M   'P 1'
#
loop_
_entity.id
_entity.type
_entity.pdbx_description
1 polymer ?
#
loop_
_entity_poly.entity_id
_entity_poly.type
_entity_poly.pdbx_seq_one_letter_code
_entity_poly.pdbx_strand_id
1 'polypeptide(L)'
;YKVPVIPFGAGTSLEGQVVGIKEGIAMSMENMNKILEINPQDFDCKVQTYVTRIKLNDSLKDQGVFFPIDPGADATIGGMCSTSASGTMAVKYGTMKTSTIGLTVVLPTGEIITTGSRAKKTSSGYNLTNLFIGSEGTLGVITEIRLRLHPIPENIVSGICHFNNLKEAVNT
;
A
#
# COMPACT_ATOMS: atom_id res chain seq x y z
N TYR A 1 16.53 16.64 -19.08
CA TYR A 1 15.28 17.01 -19.74
C TYR A 1 14.21 17.23 -18.66
N LYS A 2 13.42 18.33 -18.78
CA LYS A 2 12.31 18.61 -17.85
C LYS A 2 11.02 18.02 -18.44
N VAL A 3 10.96 16.70 -18.59
CA VAL A 3 9.80 15.97 -19.08
C VAL A 3 9.08 15.33 -17.90
N PRO A 4 7.78 15.60 -17.70
CA PRO A 4 7.00 14.92 -16.66
C PRO A 4 6.98 13.40 -16.89
N VAL A 5 7.14 12.63 -15.82
CA VAL A 5 6.99 11.17 -15.82
C VAL A 5 5.85 10.80 -14.88
N ILE A 6 4.90 10.05 -15.38
CA ILE A 6 3.70 9.64 -14.64
C ILE A 6 3.72 8.12 -14.49
N PRO A 7 4.06 7.58 -13.32
CA PRO A 7 3.95 6.16 -13.04
C PRO A 7 2.49 5.72 -13.09
N PHE A 8 2.20 4.67 -13.84
CA PHE A 8 0.84 4.16 -14.04
C PHE A 8 0.73 2.74 -13.46
N GLY A 9 -0.08 2.59 -12.39
CA GLY A 9 -0.46 1.32 -11.81
C GLY A 9 -1.77 0.80 -12.43
N ALA A 10 -2.75 0.43 -11.59
CA ALA A 10 -4.06 -0.02 -12.05
C ALA A 10 -5.00 1.13 -12.51
N GLY A 11 -4.64 2.38 -12.29
CA GLY A 11 -5.45 3.54 -12.68
C GLY A 11 -6.79 3.68 -11.94
N THR A 12 -6.93 3.09 -10.76
CA THR A 12 -8.18 3.03 -9.99
C THR A 12 -8.44 4.26 -9.13
N SER A 13 -7.50 5.19 -9.05
CA SER A 13 -7.65 6.43 -8.28
C SER A 13 -8.67 7.37 -8.94
N LEU A 14 -9.51 8.00 -8.11
CA LEU A 14 -10.60 8.88 -8.57
C LEU A 14 -10.16 10.34 -8.80
N GLU A 15 -8.99 10.73 -8.32
CA GLU A 15 -8.55 12.15 -8.29
C GLU A 15 -7.72 12.55 -9.52
N GLY A 16 -7.56 11.65 -10.49
CA GLY A 16 -6.92 11.95 -11.77
C GLY A 16 -5.39 11.99 -11.75
N GLN A 17 -4.73 11.42 -10.75
CA GLN A 17 -3.25 11.40 -10.62
C GLN A 17 -2.52 10.80 -11.82
N VAL A 18 -3.18 9.90 -12.56
CA VAL A 18 -2.63 9.23 -13.74
C VAL A 18 -2.92 9.97 -15.05
N VAL A 19 -3.64 11.09 -14.98
CA VAL A 19 -3.99 11.91 -16.15
C VAL A 19 -2.84 12.87 -16.45
N GLY A 20 -2.22 12.71 -17.61
CA GLY A 20 -1.21 13.63 -18.11
C GLY A 20 -1.82 14.96 -18.54
N ILE A 21 -1.87 15.95 -17.64
CA ILE A 21 -2.37 17.32 -17.96
C ILE A 21 -1.40 18.04 -18.89
N LYS A 22 -0.12 17.73 -18.84
CA LYS A 22 0.95 18.23 -19.69
C LYS A 22 1.54 17.09 -20.47
N GLU A 23 2.11 17.38 -21.64
CA GLU A 23 2.90 16.42 -22.40
C GLU A 23 3.97 15.78 -21.50
N GLY A 24 4.12 14.45 -21.61
CA GLY A 24 5.03 13.71 -20.72
C GLY A 24 5.09 12.23 -21.07
N ILE A 25 5.70 11.44 -20.20
CA ILE A 25 5.88 10.01 -20.37
C ILE A 25 4.98 9.30 -19.36
N ALA A 26 3.97 8.56 -19.83
CA ALA A 26 3.24 7.59 -19.00
C ALA A 26 4.07 6.31 -18.91
N MET A 27 4.51 5.98 -17.70
CA MET A 27 5.35 4.81 -17.44
C MET A 27 4.51 3.68 -16.85
N SER A 28 4.19 2.66 -17.66
CA SER A 28 3.49 1.48 -17.16
C SER A 28 4.37 0.71 -16.19
N MET A 29 3.81 0.39 -15.01
CA MET A 29 4.45 -0.44 -13.99
C MET A 29 4.11 -1.92 -14.13
N GLU A 30 3.36 -2.34 -15.15
CA GLU A 30 2.77 -3.67 -15.32
C GLU A 30 3.81 -4.81 -15.25
N ASN A 31 5.00 -4.60 -15.76
CA ASN A 31 6.07 -5.59 -15.72
C ASN A 31 6.69 -5.78 -14.32
N MET A 32 6.40 -4.90 -13.36
CA MET A 32 6.85 -4.99 -11.97
C MET A 32 5.80 -5.67 -11.07
N ASN A 33 5.45 -6.92 -11.39
CA ASN A 33 4.32 -7.63 -10.78
C ASN A 33 4.71 -8.90 -10.00
N LYS A 34 5.97 -9.00 -9.54
CA LYS A 34 6.47 -10.15 -8.81
C LYS A 34 6.32 -9.98 -7.30
N ILE A 35 5.92 -11.05 -6.62
CA ILE A 35 6.09 -11.21 -5.18
C ILE A 35 7.51 -11.74 -4.98
N LEU A 36 8.34 -10.96 -4.28
CA LEU A 36 9.79 -11.21 -4.16
C LEU A 36 10.11 -12.09 -2.97
N GLU A 37 9.44 -11.84 -1.84
CA GLU A 37 9.64 -12.57 -0.57
C GLU A 37 8.30 -12.69 0.16
N ILE A 38 8.08 -13.81 0.83
CA ILE A 38 7.01 -14.00 1.82
C ILE A 38 7.63 -14.66 3.04
N ASN A 39 7.50 -14.03 4.20
CA ASN A 39 8.02 -14.49 5.48
C ASN A 39 6.88 -14.56 6.51
N PRO A 40 6.07 -15.63 6.52
CA PRO A 40 4.89 -15.73 7.39
C PRO A 40 5.23 -15.69 8.87
N GLN A 41 6.36 -16.29 9.26
CA GLN A 41 6.82 -16.33 10.66
C GLN A 41 7.23 -14.96 11.19
N ASP A 42 7.73 -14.08 10.32
CA ASP A 42 8.14 -12.71 10.65
C ASP A 42 7.03 -11.68 10.38
N PHE A 43 5.90 -12.13 9.81
CA PHE A 43 4.77 -11.29 9.42
C PHE A 43 5.17 -10.17 8.46
N ASP A 44 6.00 -10.47 7.47
CA ASP A 44 6.34 -9.52 6.41
C ASP A 44 6.38 -10.19 5.02
N CYS A 45 6.26 -9.35 4.00
CA CYS A 45 6.53 -9.73 2.62
C CYS A 45 7.17 -8.58 1.86
N LYS A 46 7.79 -8.88 0.70
CA LYS A 46 8.33 -7.91 -0.23
C LYS A 46 7.74 -8.14 -1.62
N VAL A 47 7.19 -7.08 -2.21
CA VAL A 47 6.51 -7.15 -3.50
C VAL A 47 6.98 -6.03 -4.41
N GLN A 48 6.84 -6.23 -5.71
CA GLN A 48 6.97 -5.18 -6.71
C GLN A 48 5.68 -4.36 -6.80
N THR A 49 5.81 -3.15 -7.29
CA THR A 49 4.80 -2.09 -7.23
C THR A 49 3.46 -2.43 -7.91
N TYR A 50 3.46 -3.24 -8.98
CA TYR A 50 2.24 -3.61 -9.72
C TYR A 50 1.50 -4.84 -9.16
N VAL A 51 2.04 -5.50 -8.14
CA VAL A 51 1.28 -6.55 -7.44
C VAL A 51 -0.01 -5.96 -6.90
N THR A 52 -1.16 -6.59 -7.21
CA THR A 52 -2.45 -6.15 -6.67
C THR A 52 -2.70 -6.75 -5.29
N ARG A 53 -3.59 -6.12 -4.52
CA ARG A 53 -4.01 -6.63 -3.21
C ARG A 53 -4.58 -8.05 -3.30
N ILE A 54 -5.42 -8.30 -4.29
CA ILE A 54 -6.03 -9.63 -4.50
C ILE A 54 -4.94 -10.66 -4.77
N LYS A 55 -4.06 -10.40 -5.75
CA LYS A 55 -2.95 -11.30 -6.08
C LYS A 55 -2.06 -11.60 -4.87
N LEU A 56 -1.78 -10.59 -4.05
CA LEU A 56 -0.98 -10.79 -2.82
C LEU A 56 -1.71 -11.71 -1.84
N ASN A 57 -2.97 -11.44 -1.52
CA ASN A 57 -3.73 -12.23 -0.56
C ASN A 57 -3.99 -13.67 -1.05
N ASP A 58 -4.18 -13.88 -2.36
CA ASP A 58 -4.27 -15.23 -2.93
C ASP A 58 -2.98 -16.02 -2.71
N SER A 59 -1.82 -15.36 -2.80
CA SER A 59 -0.51 -16.00 -2.54
C SER A 59 -0.25 -16.26 -1.05
N LEU A 60 -0.96 -15.56 -0.15
CA LEU A 60 -0.85 -15.71 1.30
C LEU A 60 -1.86 -16.68 1.92
N LYS A 61 -2.88 -17.08 1.15
CA LYS A 61 -4.07 -17.80 1.62
C LYS A 61 -3.75 -19.04 2.46
N ASP A 62 -2.76 -19.83 2.03
CA ASP A 62 -2.40 -21.08 2.69
C ASP A 62 -1.26 -20.93 3.71
N GLN A 63 -0.86 -19.70 4.00
CA GLN A 63 0.28 -19.41 4.88
C GLN A 63 -0.13 -18.86 6.26
N GLY A 64 -1.45 -18.81 6.54
CA GLY A 64 -1.97 -18.35 7.83
C GLY A 64 -1.84 -16.85 8.08
N VAL A 65 -1.47 -16.07 7.05
CA VAL A 65 -1.29 -14.60 7.14
C VAL A 65 -2.04 -13.90 6.01
N PHE A 66 -2.32 -12.62 6.19
CA PHE A 66 -2.96 -11.80 5.18
C PHE A 66 -2.50 -10.35 5.23
N PHE A 67 -2.73 -9.63 4.14
CA PHE A 67 -2.54 -8.19 4.03
C PHE A 67 -3.88 -7.47 4.19
N PRO A 68 -4.05 -6.59 5.22
CA PRO A 68 -5.38 -6.14 5.66
C PRO A 68 -5.93 -4.91 4.94
N ILE A 69 -5.13 -4.15 4.18
CA ILE A 69 -5.62 -2.91 3.57
C ILE A 69 -6.51 -3.24 2.37
N ASP A 70 -7.78 -2.85 2.44
CA ASP A 70 -8.84 -3.26 1.55
C ASP A 70 -9.59 -2.07 0.89
N PRO A 71 -8.93 -1.30 0.02
CA PRO A 71 -9.64 -0.29 -0.76
C PRO A 71 -10.72 -0.95 -1.63
N GLY A 72 -11.76 -0.19 -1.99
CA GLY A 72 -12.91 -0.72 -2.75
C GLY A 72 -12.58 -1.27 -4.14
N ALA A 73 -11.43 -0.92 -4.71
CA ALA A 73 -10.95 -1.40 -6.01
C ALA A 73 -9.78 -2.39 -5.83
N ASP A 74 -9.54 -3.25 -6.83
CA ASP A 74 -8.32 -4.06 -6.90
C ASP A 74 -7.15 -3.18 -7.35
N ALA A 75 -6.63 -2.42 -6.42
CA ALA A 75 -5.52 -1.49 -6.63
C ALA A 75 -4.17 -2.21 -6.53
N THR A 76 -3.17 -1.66 -7.26
CA THR A 76 -1.78 -2.09 -7.10
C THR A 76 -1.19 -1.59 -5.79
N ILE A 77 -0.33 -2.39 -5.16
CA ILE A 77 0.30 -2.04 -3.88
C ILE A 77 1.09 -0.72 -3.97
N GLY A 78 1.77 -0.48 -5.09
CA GLY A 78 2.47 0.79 -5.32
C GLY A 78 1.52 1.98 -5.42
N GLY A 79 0.40 1.83 -6.11
CA GLY A 79 -0.67 2.84 -6.15
C GLY A 79 -1.25 3.11 -4.76
N MET A 80 -1.52 2.05 -3.98
CA MET A 80 -1.99 2.17 -2.60
C MET A 80 -0.98 2.91 -1.70
N CYS A 81 0.32 2.65 -1.86
CA CYS A 81 1.36 3.43 -1.18
C CYS A 81 1.32 4.90 -1.60
N SER A 82 1.29 5.16 -2.90
CA SER A 82 1.32 6.52 -3.44
C SER A 82 0.16 7.38 -2.98
N THR A 83 -1.04 6.80 -2.82
CA THR A 83 -2.25 7.52 -2.36
C THR A 83 -2.50 7.40 -0.86
N SER A 84 -1.62 6.74 -0.10
CA SER A 84 -1.84 6.43 1.32
C SER A 84 -3.20 5.75 1.57
N ALA A 85 -3.51 4.73 0.77
CA ALA A 85 -4.80 4.06 0.80
C ALA A 85 -5.16 3.50 2.17
N SER A 86 -6.45 3.45 2.42
CA SER A 86 -7.05 2.80 3.58
C SER A 86 -8.20 1.90 3.11
N GLY A 87 -8.97 1.35 4.04
CA GLY A 87 -10.14 0.54 3.74
C GLY A 87 -10.97 0.32 5.01
N THR A 88 -11.97 -0.55 4.93
CA THR A 88 -12.88 -0.82 6.06
C THR A 88 -12.17 -1.44 7.26
N MET A 89 -11.11 -2.21 7.01
CA MET A 89 -10.31 -2.84 8.06
C MET A 89 -9.32 -1.89 8.74
N ALA A 90 -9.19 -0.64 8.27
CA ALA A 90 -8.22 0.33 8.78
C ALA A 90 -8.42 0.70 10.25
N VAL A 91 -9.65 0.60 10.77
CA VAL A 91 -9.96 0.82 12.20
C VAL A 91 -9.14 -0.11 13.09
N LYS A 92 -8.98 -1.38 12.68
CA LYS A 92 -8.21 -2.38 13.44
C LYS A 92 -6.73 -2.43 13.03
N TYR A 93 -6.45 -2.39 11.74
CA TYR A 93 -5.13 -2.71 11.21
C TYR A 93 -4.34 -1.48 10.73
N GLY A 94 -4.97 -0.29 10.76
CA GLY A 94 -4.36 0.95 10.27
C GLY A 94 -4.44 1.09 8.74
N THR A 95 -3.61 1.96 8.20
CA THR A 95 -3.56 2.32 6.78
C THR A 95 -2.25 1.84 6.13
N MET A 96 -2.01 2.21 4.87
CA MET A 96 -0.74 1.96 4.19
C MET A 96 0.46 2.52 4.97
N LYS A 97 0.31 3.64 5.70
CA LYS A 97 1.38 4.22 6.54
C LYS A 97 1.86 3.26 7.62
N THR A 98 0.95 2.50 8.23
CA THR A 98 1.28 1.55 9.30
C THR A 98 1.69 0.19 8.76
N SER A 99 1.20 -0.18 7.59
CA SER A 99 1.45 -1.48 6.97
C SER A 99 2.70 -1.52 6.09
N THR A 100 3.23 -0.36 5.67
CA THR A 100 4.46 -0.29 4.87
C THR A 100 5.67 -0.07 5.77
N ILE A 101 6.61 -1.01 5.76
CA ILE A 101 7.80 -1.00 6.62
C ILE A 101 9.10 -0.67 5.85
N GLY A 102 9.05 -0.64 4.53
CA GLY A 102 10.18 -0.25 3.71
C GLY A 102 9.80 -0.08 2.23
N LEU A 103 10.56 0.74 1.53
CA LEU A 103 10.37 1.03 0.11
C LEU A 103 11.71 1.01 -0.62
N THR A 104 11.68 0.62 -1.90
CA THR A 104 12.72 0.95 -2.89
C THR A 104 12.12 1.98 -3.84
N VAL A 105 12.79 3.11 -4.01
CA VAL A 105 12.29 4.26 -4.75
C VAL A 105 13.36 4.77 -5.71
N VAL A 106 12.95 5.11 -6.93
CA VAL A 106 13.77 5.83 -7.91
C VAL A 106 13.45 7.31 -7.81
N LEU A 107 14.42 8.12 -7.43
CA LEU A 107 14.29 9.58 -7.32
C LEU A 107 14.27 10.25 -8.70
N PRO A 108 13.82 11.52 -8.80
CA PRO A 108 13.86 12.29 -10.05
C PRO A 108 15.27 12.45 -10.62
N THR A 109 16.31 12.30 -9.80
CA THR A 109 17.72 12.28 -10.21
C THR A 109 18.16 10.99 -10.90
N GLY A 110 17.33 9.93 -10.83
CA GLY A 110 17.68 8.58 -11.27
C GLY A 110 18.36 7.74 -10.18
N GLU A 111 18.62 8.31 -9.03
CA GLU A 111 19.19 7.58 -7.89
C GLU A 111 18.18 6.61 -7.30
N ILE A 112 18.61 5.39 -6.97
CA ILE A 112 17.80 4.38 -6.30
C ILE A 112 18.11 4.41 -4.82
N ILE A 113 17.09 4.64 -4.00
CA ILE A 113 17.19 4.62 -2.56
C ILE A 113 16.32 3.53 -1.93
N THR A 114 16.71 3.08 -0.76
CA THR A 114 15.89 2.21 0.09
C THR A 114 15.56 2.93 1.39
N THR A 115 14.33 2.77 1.87
CA THR A 115 13.86 3.34 3.14
C THR A 115 13.34 2.24 4.04
N GLY A 116 13.40 2.47 5.35
CA GLY A 116 12.89 1.52 6.33
C GLY A 116 13.73 0.27 6.47
N SER A 117 13.20 -0.72 7.15
CA SER A 117 13.83 -2.03 7.37
C SER A 117 12.78 -3.06 7.78
N ARG A 118 13.18 -4.33 8.00
CA ARG A 118 12.29 -5.37 8.55
C ARG A 118 12.00 -5.19 10.04
N ALA A 119 12.75 -4.33 10.73
CA ALA A 119 12.54 -4.09 12.15
C ALA A 119 11.17 -3.44 12.42
N LYS A 120 10.44 -3.97 13.41
CA LYS A 120 9.13 -3.42 13.82
C LYS A 120 9.22 -2.00 14.37
N LYS A 121 10.39 -1.61 14.87
CA LYS A 121 10.64 -0.32 15.52
C LYS A 121 12.01 0.20 15.10
N THR A 122 12.09 1.50 14.85
CA THR A 122 13.33 2.25 14.74
C THR A 122 13.21 3.54 15.52
N SER A 123 14.30 3.99 16.13
CA SER A 123 14.41 5.31 16.75
C SER A 123 15.41 6.21 16.03
N SER A 124 15.89 5.80 14.85
CA SER A 124 16.93 6.48 14.09
C SER A 124 16.34 7.36 12.99
N GLY A 125 16.63 8.66 13.04
CA GLY A 125 16.40 9.61 11.96
C GLY A 125 14.93 9.85 11.60
N TYR A 126 14.74 10.44 10.43
CA TYR A 126 13.42 10.69 9.87
C TYR A 126 12.78 9.42 9.32
N ASN A 127 11.45 9.33 9.42
CA ASN A 127 10.69 8.25 8.78
C ASN A 127 10.48 8.56 7.28
N LEU A 128 11.50 8.25 6.48
CA LEU A 128 11.44 8.46 5.03
C LEU A 128 10.42 7.57 4.34
N THR A 129 10.15 6.37 4.86
CA THR A 129 9.09 5.50 4.34
C THR A 129 7.75 6.24 4.33
N ASN A 130 7.37 6.85 5.46
CA ASN A 130 6.12 7.59 5.57
C ASN A 130 6.12 8.91 4.78
N LEU A 131 7.28 9.45 4.43
CA LEU A 131 7.37 10.61 3.54
C LEU A 131 6.88 10.26 2.12
N PHE A 132 7.24 9.08 1.61
CA PHE A 132 6.82 8.62 0.28
C PHE A 132 5.37 8.10 0.25
N ILE A 133 4.83 7.63 1.39
CA ILE A 133 3.43 7.19 1.47
C ILE A 133 2.49 8.41 1.38
N GLY A 134 1.68 8.46 0.34
CA GLY A 134 0.80 9.59 0.04
C GLY A 134 1.48 10.70 -0.76
N SER A 135 2.65 10.44 -1.34
CA SER A 135 3.36 11.41 -2.19
C SER A 135 2.79 11.53 -3.60
N GLU A 136 1.93 10.62 -4.01
CA GLU A 136 1.25 10.61 -5.32
C GLU A 136 2.21 10.74 -6.52
N GLY A 137 3.41 10.15 -6.40
CA GLY A 137 4.45 10.20 -7.43
C GLY A 137 5.28 11.48 -7.48
N THR A 138 5.03 12.47 -6.61
CA THR A 138 5.71 13.77 -6.61
C THR A 138 7.16 13.71 -6.13
N LEU A 139 7.53 12.69 -5.35
CA LEU A 139 8.87 12.56 -4.75
C LEU A 139 9.73 11.50 -5.45
N GLY A 140 9.14 10.60 -6.20
CA GLY A 140 9.85 9.52 -6.88
C GLY A 140 8.93 8.37 -7.27
N VAL A 141 9.49 7.36 -7.94
CA VAL A 141 8.78 6.17 -8.41
C VAL A 141 9.05 5.02 -7.45
N ILE A 142 8.00 4.55 -6.78
CA ILE A 142 8.06 3.38 -5.89
C ILE A 142 8.13 2.12 -6.75
N THR A 143 9.16 1.30 -6.56
CA THR A 143 9.39 0.09 -7.36
C THR A 143 9.18 -1.20 -6.56
N GLU A 144 9.58 -1.21 -5.27
CA GLU A 144 9.41 -2.34 -4.39
C GLU A 144 8.91 -1.89 -3.02
N ILE A 145 8.06 -2.69 -2.42
CA ILE A 145 7.41 -2.41 -1.16
C ILE A 145 7.59 -3.59 -0.21
N ARG A 146 8.03 -3.31 1.01
CA ARG A 146 8.00 -4.26 2.11
C ARG A 146 6.81 -3.95 2.99
N LEU A 147 5.96 -4.97 3.19
CA LEU A 147 4.69 -4.86 3.88
C LEU A 147 4.70 -5.69 5.16
N ARG A 148 3.96 -5.20 6.15
CA ARG A 148 3.57 -5.97 7.33
C ARG A 148 2.36 -6.81 7.00
N LEU A 149 2.40 -8.08 7.43
CA LEU A 149 1.28 -9.01 7.36
C LEU A 149 0.68 -9.21 8.76
N HIS A 150 -0.53 -9.76 8.79
CA HIS A 150 -1.24 -10.09 10.02
C HIS A 150 -1.69 -11.55 9.99
N PRO A 151 -1.78 -12.22 11.14
CA PRO A 151 -2.35 -13.57 11.20
C PRO A 151 -3.82 -13.56 10.79
N ILE A 152 -4.27 -14.57 10.12
CA ILE A 152 -5.69 -14.78 9.82
C ILE A 152 -6.41 -15.01 11.16
N PRO A 153 -7.50 -14.28 11.47
CA PRO A 153 -8.28 -14.51 12.69
C PRO A 153 -8.85 -15.93 12.74
N GLU A 154 -8.76 -16.58 13.88
CA GLU A 154 -9.33 -17.95 14.07
C GLU A 154 -10.86 -17.92 13.92
N ASN A 155 -11.50 -16.84 14.40
CA ASN A 155 -12.96 -16.68 14.35
C ASN A 155 -13.32 -15.27 13.91
N ILE A 156 -14.33 -15.18 13.05
CA ILE A 156 -14.96 -13.92 12.65
C ILE A 156 -16.42 -13.98 13.07
N VAL A 157 -16.85 -13.02 13.89
CA VAL A 157 -18.24 -12.88 14.32
C VAL A 157 -18.78 -11.55 13.80
N SER A 158 -20.00 -11.56 13.27
CA SER A 158 -20.71 -10.36 12.86
C SER A 158 -22.05 -10.28 13.58
N GLY A 159 -22.50 -9.04 13.84
CA GLY A 159 -23.79 -8.78 14.47
C GLY A 159 -24.46 -7.56 13.83
N ILE A 160 -25.78 -7.52 13.87
CA ILE A 160 -26.59 -6.39 13.44
C ILE A 160 -27.28 -5.80 14.68
N CYS A 161 -27.10 -4.52 14.89
CA CYS A 161 -27.79 -3.76 15.94
C CYS A 161 -28.77 -2.77 15.31
N HIS A 162 -30.00 -2.74 15.81
CA HIS A 162 -31.01 -1.77 15.39
C HIS A 162 -31.15 -0.68 16.44
N PHE A 163 -31.20 0.57 16.01
CA PHE A 163 -31.35 1.73 16.88
C PHE A 163 -32.57 2.54 16.46
N ASN A 164 -33.28 3.15 17.42
CA ASN A 164 -34.47 3.94 17.15
C ASN A 164 -34.16 5.29 16.49
N ASN A 165 -32.95 5.79 16.71
CA ASN A 165 -32.50 7.06 16.14
C ASN A 165 -30.96 7.11 16.02
N LEU A 166 -30.50 8.09 15.26
CA LEU A 166 -29.05 8.28 14.98
C LEU A 166 -28.23 8.54 16.26
N LYS A 167 -28.80 9.26 17.23
CA LYS A 167 -28.10 9.60 18.47
C LYS A 167 -27.79 8.36 19.31
N GLU A 168 -28.68 7.40 19.35
CA GLU A 168 -28.45 6.13 20.04
C GLU A 168 -27.37 5.32 19.32
N ALA A 169 -27.39 5.27 17.97
CA ALA A 169 -26.38 4.58 17.18
C ALA A 169 -24.96 5.16 17.35
N VAL A 170 -24.84 6.47 17.49
CA VAL A 170 -23.53 7.15 17.64
C VAL A 170 -22.99 7.03 19.07
N ASN A 171 -23.84 6.86 20.07
CA ASN A 171 -23.44 6.76 21.47
C ASN A 171 -23.02 5.33 21.90
N THR A 172 -23.14 4.33 21.01
CA THR A 172 -22.79 2.93 21.25
C THR A 172 -21.35 2.65 20.84
#